data_6dadde66cc315badfaf9715eec5f4696
#
_entry.id   6dadde66cc315badfaf9715eec5f4696
#
_cell.length_a   1.000
_cell.length_b   1.000
_cell.length_c   1.000
_cell.angle_alpha   90.00
_cell.angle_beta   90.00
_cell.angle_gamma   90.00
#
_symmetry.space_group_name_H-M   'P 1'
#
loop_
_entity.id
_entity.type
_entity.pdbx_description
1 polymer ?
#
loop_
_entity_poly.entity_id
_entity_poly.type
_entity_poly.pdbx_seq_one_letter_code
_entity_poly.pdbx_strand_id
1 'polypeptide(L)'
;IQNVFLKRFTNNSSMYFRYAAASADKARGLSVDMLLVDETQDIPSDNIDVIQQTMARSMYKRTIYAGTPKRTIGTLAKRWAHSTQNEWFVKCMHCERWNYLDEQNLFPWGLGCRFCKRSLDARNGQWVRTNSSAIKSEETGEYLSEGFRISVLMFAHAPWVDWQKDVWIPFQTKPRGLFLNEYLGLAYDAGVAPITEAEIKACCTGGPMRQEPDNAVKSYPTFLGIDWGPINSENSHTVM
;
A
#
# COMPACT_ATOMS: atom_id res chain seq x y z
N ILE A 1 30.93 -24.62 4.28
CA ILE A 1 30.78 -23.21 3.85
C ILE A 1 29.28 -22.87 3.87
N GLN A 2 28.88 -21.99 4.77
CA GLN A 2 27.49 -21.51 4.77
C GLN A 2 27.28 -20.60 3.55
N ASN A 3 26.41 -21.03 2.65
CA ASN A 3 26.03 -20.19 1.51
C ASN A 3 24.98 -19.14 1.97
N VAL A 4 25.32 -17.86 1.88
CA VAL A 4 24.45 -16.77 2.28
C VAL A 4 23.18 -16.70 1.41
N PHE A 5 23.30 -17.08 0.13
CA PHE A 5 22.21 -16.98 -0.85
C PHE A 5 21.35 -18.25 -0.99
N LEU A 6 21.69 -19.32 -0.24
CA LEU A 6 20.96 -20.58 -0.25
C LEU A 6 20.96 -21.18 1.14
N LYS A 7 19.79 -21.43 1.67
CA LYS A 7 19.57 -22.23 2.89
C LYS A 7 18.88 -23.53 2.51
N ARG A 8 19.36 -24.64 3.06
CA ARG A 8 18.74 -25.96 2.97
C ARG A 8 18.25 -26.38 4.34
N PHE A 9 17.06 -26.93 4.39
CA PHE A 9 16.42 -27.39 5.61
C PHE A 9 16.44 -28.92 5.71
N THR A 10 16.26 -29.45 6.90
CA THR A 10 16.28 -30.89 7.18
C THR A 10 15.16 -31.67 6.49
N ASN A 11 14.08 -30.99 6.13
CA ASN A 11 12.95 -31.54 5.37
C ASN A 11 13.18 -31.49 3.84
N ASN A 12 14.41 -31.31 3.38
CA ASN A 12 14.82 -31.19 1.98
C ASN A 12 14.30 -29.95 1.24
N SER A 13 13.63 -29.02 1.92
CA SER A 13 13.27 -27.73 1.31
C SER A 13 14.51 -26.81 1.21
N SER A 14 14.43 -25.86 0.30
CA SER A 14 15.50 -24.89 0.06
C SER A 14 14.93 -23.47 -0.04
N MET A 15 15.64 -22.50 0.49
CA MET A 15 15.32 -21.09 0.39
C MET A 15 16.44 -20.34 -0.32
N TYR A 16 16.09 -19.67 -1.41
CA TYR A 16 17.01 -18.87 -2.22
C TYR A 16 16.83 -17.39 -1.91
N PHE A 17 17.91 -16.69 -1.59
CA PHE A 17 17.89 -15.24 -1.42
C PHE A 17 18.45 -14.58 -2.68
N ARG A 18 17.68 -13.63 -3.23
CA ARG A 18 18.06 -12.90 -4.45
C ARG A 18 17.70 -11.44 -4.32
N TYR A 19 18.52 -10.59 -4.89
CA TYR A 19 18.26 -9.17 -4.99
C TYR A 19 17.61 -8.87 -6.36
N ALA A 20 16.54 -8.09 -6.36
CA ALA A 20 15.71 -7.90 -7.55
C ALA A 20 15.41 -6.43 -7.88
N ALA A 21 15.88 -5.47 -7.09
CA ALA A 21 15.56 -4.05 -7.31
C ALA A 21 16.16 -3.51 -8.61
N ALA A 22 17.41 -3.88 -8.95
CA ALA A 22 18.07 -3.42 -10.18
C ALA A 22 17.73 -4.30 -11.40
N SER A 23 17.65 -5.64 -11.21
CA SER A 23 17.39 -6.62 -12.27
C SER A 23 16.84 -7.91 -11.68
N ALA A 24 15.93 -8.55 -12.42
CA ALA A 24 15.39 -9.86 -12.10
C ALA A 24 16.26 -11.02 -12.61
N ASP A 25 17.38 -10.77 -13.31
CA ASP A 25 18.16 -11.81 -13.99
C ASP A 25 18.71 -12.87 -13.04
N LYS A 26 19.07 -12.49 -11.80
CA LYS A 26 19.57 -13.43 -10.79
C LYS A 26 18.51 -14.43 -10.30
N ALA A 27 17.24 -14.19 -10.58
CA ALA A 27 16.16 -15.12 -10.28
C ALA A 27 15.84 -16.05 -11.47
N ARG A 28 16.26 -15.70 -12.69
CA ARG A 28 16.02 -16.53 -13.88
C ARG A 28 16.67 -17.91 -13.71
N GLY A 29 15.96 -18.94 -14.18
CA GLY A 29 16.41 -20.33 -14.09
C GLY A 29 16.15 -21.01 -12.74
N LEU A 30 15.62 -20.31 -11.75
CA LEU A 30 15.10 -20.93 -10.54
C LEU A 30 13.70 -21.53 -10.80
N SER A 31 13.40 -22.62 -10.08
CA SER A 31 12.04 -23.17 -9.98
C SER A 31 11.68 -23.22 -8.50
N VAL A 32 10.63 -22.52 -8.10
CA VAL A 32 10.21 -22.38 -6.70
C VAL A 32 8.70 -22.53 -6.55
N ASP A 33 8.25 -22.92 -5.37
CA ASP A 33 6.84 -23.07 -5.04
C ASP A 33 6.24 -21.82 -4.41
N MET A 34 7.07 -21.05 -3.71
CA MET A 34 6.67 -19.85 -3.01
C MET A 34 7.64 -18.72 -3.29
N LEU A 35 7.11 -17.53 -3.47
CA LEU A 35 7.86 -16.30 -3.64
C LEU A 35 7.55 -15.35 -2.47
N LEU A 36 8.60 -14.92 -1.76
CA LEU A 36 8.53 -13.88 -0.75
C LEU A 36 9.26 -12.66 -1.30
N VAL A 37 8.53 -11.57 -1.49
CA VAL A 37 9.07 -10.31 -2.01
C VAL A 37 9.04 -9.30 -0.88
N ASP A 38 10.20 -9.00 -0.35
CA ASP A 38 10.38 -7.96 0.68
C ASP A 38 10.73 -6.63 0.04
N GLU A 39 10.44 -5.52 0.72
CA GLU A 39 10.62 -4.15 0.21
C GLU A 39 10.00 -3.96 -1.19
N THR A 40 8.81 -4.51 -1.39
CA THR A 40 8.12 -4.55 -2.70
C THR A 40 7.97 -3.17 -3.33
N GLN A 41 7.85 -2.11 -2.53
CA GLN A 41 7.72 -0.73 -3.03
C GLN A 41 8.96 -0.23 -3.79
N ASP A 42 10.13 -0.84 -3.55
CA ASP A 42 11.39 -0.46 -4.18
C ASP A 42 11.77 -1.36 -5.38
N ILE A 43 10.92 -2.33 -5.71
CA ILE A 43 11.13 -3.24 -6.84
C ILE A 43 10.22 -2.82 -8.01
N PRO A 44 10.78 -2.58 -9.22
CA PRO A 44 9.98 -2.33 -10.41
C PRO A 44 8.98 -3.46 -10.70
N SER A 45 7.76 -3.12 -11.13
CA SER A 45 6.71 -4.10 -11.48
C SER A 45 7.21 -5.18 -12.45
N ASP A 46 7.92 -4.76 -13.49
CA ASP A 46 8.42 -5.65 -14.55
C ASP A 46 9.37 -6.72 -14.00
N ASN A 47 10.21 -6.34 -13.02
CA ASN A 47 11.09 -7.30 -12.35
C ASN A 47 10.28 -8.34 -11.56
N ILE A 48 9.18 -7.93 -10.92
CA ILE A 48 8.30 -8.86 -10.20
C ILE A 48 7.64 -9.84 -11.16
N ASP A 49 7.16 -9.39 -12.30
CA ASP A 49 6.53 -10.24 -13.29
C ASP A 49 7.51 -11.31 -13.83
N VAL A 50 8.78 -10.93 -14.03
CA VAL A 50 9.84 -11.89 -14.40
C VAL A 50 10.09 -12.89 -13.26
N ILE A 51 10.16 -12.45 -12.02
CA ILE A 51 10.41 -13.33 -10.86
C ILE A 51 9.24 -14.31 -10.65
N GLN A 52 8.01 -13.88 -10.87
CA GLN A 52 6.83 -14.75 -10.77
C GLN A 52 6.89 -15.94 -11.74
N GLN A 53 7.56 -15.81 -12.88
CA GLN A 53 7.76 -16.93 -13.82
C GLN A 53 8.56 -18.08 -13.22
N THR A 54 9.33 -17.85 -12.16
CA THR A 54 10.03 -18.93 -11.43
C THR A 54 9.09 -19.97 -10.83
N MET A 55 7.81 -19.60 -10.62
CA MET A 55 6.76 -20.49 -10.11
C MET A 55 5.92 -21.13 -11.23
N ALA A 56 6.25 -20.92 -12.52
CA ALA A 56 5.39 -21.36 -13.64
C ALA A 56 5.04 -22.86 -13.59
N ARG A 57 5.97 -23.69 -13.13
CA ARG A 57 5.80 -25.15 -13.03
C ARG A 57 5.28 -25.64 -11.68
N SER A 58 5.15 -24.76 -10.68
CA SER A 58 4.66 -25.14 -9.36
C SER A 58 3.14 -25.33 -9.38
N MET A 59 2.68 -26.29 -8.60
CA MET A 59 1.25 -26.50 -8.32
C MET A 59 0.76 -25.63 -7.14
N TYR A 60 1.68 -25.06 -6.33
CA TYR A 60 1.34 -24.31 -5.11
C TYR A 60 1.35 -22.80 -5.25
N LYS A 61 2.03 -22.26 -6.23
CA LYS A 61 2.12 -20.85 -6.68
C LYS A 61 1.64 -19.80 -5.67
N ARG A 62 2.35 -19.64 -4.57
CA ARG A 62 2.01 -18.61 -3.58
C ARG A 62 3.02 -17.47 -3.63
N THR A 63 2.52 -16.24 -3.73
CA THR A 63 3.36 -15.04 -3.61
C THR A 63 2.93 -14.23 -2.39
N ILE A 64 3.89 -13.81 -1.59
CA ILE A 64 3.71 -12.89 -0.47
C ILE A 64 4.54 -11.64 -0.76
N TYR A 65 3.88 -10.49 -0.73
CA TYR A 65 4.50 -9.18 -0.87
C TYR A 65 4.52 -8.50 0.49
N ALA A 66 5.70 -8.07 0.93
CA ALA A 66 5.87 -7.26 2.12
C ALA A 66 6.54 -5.94 1.74
N GLY A 67 6.28 -4.91 2.52
CA GLY A 67 6.90 -3.61 2.32
C GLY A 67 6.17 -2.48 3.02
N THR A 68 6.80 -1.32 3.01
CA THR A 68 6.28 -0.08 3.58
C THR A 68 5.70 0.78 2.45
N PRO A 69 4.43 1.19 2.51
CA PRO A 69 3.86 2.07 1.50
C PRO A 69 4.55 3.44 1.55
N LYS A 70 5.16 3.86 0.45
CA LYS A 70 5.81 5.18 0.36
C LYS A 70 4.90 6.20 -0.30
N ARG A 71 4.26 5.80 -1.40
CA ARG A 71 3.39 6.65 -2.23
C ARG A 71 2.09 5.91 -2.54
N THR A 72 1.08 6.67 -2.98
CA THR A 72 -0.18 6.11 -3.48
C THR A 72 -0.02 5.44 -4.85
N ILE A 73 1.11 5.69 -5.52
CA ILE A 73 1.47 5.11 -6.82
C ILE A 73 2.74 4.26 -6.65
N GLY A 74 2.80 3.12 -7.33
CA GLY A 74 3.96 2.23 -7.31
C GLY A 74 3.57 0.77 -7.19
N THR A 75 4.57 -0.10 -7.15
CA THR A 75 4.37 -1.56 -7.20
C THR A 75 3.54 -2.07 -6.02
N LEU A 76 3.89 -1.68 -4.79
CA LEU A 76 3.14 -2.10 -3.59
C LEU A 76 1.73 -1.49 -3.57
N ALA A 77 1.60 -0.19 -3.93
CA ALA A 77 0.31 0.48 -3.98
C ALA A 77 -0.66 -0.16 -4.99
N LYS A 78 -0.17 -0.55 -6.17
CA LYS A 78 -0.96 -1.30 -7.16
C LYS A 78 -1.43 -2.65 -6.59
N ARG A 79 -0.56 -3.40 -5.90
CA ARG A 79 -0.93 -4.68 -5.28
C ARG A 79 -1.99 -4.47 -4.19
N TRP A 80 -1.83 -3.45 -3.35
CA TRP A 80 -2.82 -3.07 -2.35
C TRP A 80 -4.17 -2.72 -2.96
N ALA A 81 -4.19 -1.91 -4.02
CA ALA A 81 -5.42 -1.49 -4.69
C ALA A 81 -6.25 -2.66 -5.24
N HIS A 82 -5.59 -3.75 -5.69
CA HIS A 82 -6.26 -4.94 -6.21
C HIS A 82 -6.55 -6.01 -5.15
N SER A 83 -6.14 -5.80 -3.91
CA SER A 83 -6.35 -6.74 -2.80
C SER A 83 -7.65 -6.49 -2.07
N THR A 84 -7.96 -7.35 -1.08
CA THR A 84 -9.10 -7.19 -0.17
C THR A 84 -8.99 -5.97 0.75
N GLN A 85 -7.81 -5.36 0.88
CA GLN A 85 -7.54 -4.20 1.74
C GLN A 85 -8.07 -4.42 3.17
N ASN A 86 -7.63 -5.48 3.82
CA ASN A 86 -8.05 -5.75 5.18
C ASN A 86 -7.43 -4.72 6.13
N GLU A 87 -8.28 -4.08 6.92
CA GLU A 87 -7.95 -3.10 7.92
C GLU A 87 -8.31 -3.59 9.32
N TRP A 88 -7.49 -3.27 10.31
CA TRP A 88 -7.75 -3.64 11.69
C TRP A 88 -8.63 -2.62 12.37
N PHE A 89 -9.87 -3.01 12.68
CA PHE A 89 -10.82 -2.17 13.40
C PHE A 89 -10.93 -2.62 14.85
N VAL A 90 -10.98 -1.65 15.77
CA VAL A 90 -11.11 -1.90 17.20
C VAL A 90 -12.41 -1.32 17.72
N LYS A 91 -13.23 -2.15 18.36
CA LYS A 91 -14.46 -1.70 19.02
C LYS A 91 -14.13 -1.08 20.37
N CYS A 92 -14.58 0.13 20.62
CA CYS A 92 -14.44 0.79 21.91
C CYS A 92 -15.38 0.17 22.94
N MET A 93 -14.86 -0.31 24.07
CA MET A 93 -15.65 -0.90 25.15
C MET A 93 -16.49 0.13 25.92
N HIS A 94 -16.26 1.43 25.73
CA HIS A 94 -16.96 2.49 26.44
C HIS A 94 -18.11 3.11 25.68
N CYS A 95 -17.93 3.35 24.35
CA CYS A 95 -18.95 3.95 23.51
C CYS A 95 -19.42 3.04 22.37
N GLU A 96 -18.92 1.82 22.32
CA GLU A 96 -19.24 0.74 21.39
C GLU A 96 -19.02 1.06 19.91
N ARG A 97 -18.40 2.20 19.59
CA ARG A 97 -18.07 2.60 18.22
C ARG A 97 -16.81 1.91 17.74
N TRP A 98 -16.81 1.53 16.47
CA TRP A 98 -15.65 0.99 15.81
C TRP A 98 -14.66 2.09 15.42
N ASN A 99 -13.40 1.84 15.68
CA ASN A 99 -12.29 2.74 15.35
C ASN A 99 -11.43 2.10 14.26
N TYR A 100 -11.25 2.82 13.16
CA TYR A 100 -10.15 2.62 12.23
C TYR A 100 -8.90 3.23 12.87
N LEU A 101 -7.80 2.47 12.91
CA LEU A 101 -6.58 2.92 13.59
C LEU A 101 -5.77 3.86 12.71
N ASP A 102 -5.82 5.15 13.04
CA ASP A 102 -5.11 6.24 12.38
C ASP A 102 -4.60 7.29 13.40
N GLU A 103 -4.14 8.45 12.91
CA GLU A 103 -3.63 9.55 13.74
C GLU A 103 -4.64 10.04 14.80
N GLN A 104 -5.95 9.87 14.58
CA GLN A 104 -6.98 10.33 15.51
C GLN A 104 -7.10 9.47 16.77
N ASN A 105 -6.41 8.33 16.79
CA ASN A 105 -6.34 7.42 17.94
C ASN A 105 -5.11 7.64 18.81
N LEU A 106 -4.25 8.61 18.45
CA LEU A 106 -3.00 8.91 19.16
C LEU A 106 -3.24 9.93 20.27
N PHE A 107 -2.88 9.54 21.49
CA PHE A 107 -2.92 10.42 22.66
C PHE A 107 -1.62 10.32 23.46
N PRO A 108 -1.23 11.37 24.23
CA PRO A 108 -0.01 11.34 25.03
C PRO A 108 0.07 10.15 25.98
N TRP A 109 -1.07 9.69 26.47
CA TRP A 109 -1.20 8.61 27.44
C TRP A 109 -1.36 7.21 26.82
N GLY A 110 -1.54 7.09 25.50
CA GLY A 110 -1.73 5.80 24.84
C GLY A 110 -2.70 5.80 23.68
N LEU A 111 -3.07 4.61 23.22
CA LEU A 111 -4.08 4.40 22.20
C LEU A 111 -5.47 4.73 22.71
N GLY A 112 -6.20 5.61 22.06
CA GLY A 112 -7.51 6.08 22.47
C GLY A 112 -8.59 6.02 21.41
N CYS A 113 -9.83 5.98 21.85
CA CYS A 113 -11.00 6.07 20.98
C CYS A 113 -11.11 7.48 20.37
N ARG A 114 -11.20 7.57 19.05
CA ARG A 114 -11.36 8.85 18.34
C ARG A 114 -12.63 9.61 18.74
N PHE A 115 -13.66 8.90 19.24
CA PHE A 115 -14.97 9.47 19.57
C PHE A 115 -15.07 9.90 21.03
N CYS A 116 -14.87 8.99 21.99
CA CYS A 116 -15.05 9.25 23.43
C CYS A 116 -13.74 9.55 24.18
N LYS A 117 -12.58 9.50 23.49
CA LYS A 117 -11.25 9.80 24.03
C LYS A 117 -10.80 8.89 25.18
N ARG A 118 -11.49 7.77 25.44
CA ARG A 118 -11.08 6.78 26.43
C ARG A 118 -10.14 5.74 25.79
N SER A 119 -9.38 5.03 26.63
CA SER A 119 -8.44 4.00 26.18
C SER A 119 -9.10 2.95 25.28
N LEU A 120 -8.37 2.54 24.23
CA LEU A 120 -8.70 1.40 23.37
C LEU A 120 -7.73 0.27 23.64
N ASP A 121 -8.23 -0.95 23.68
CA ASP A 121 -7.40 -2.15 23.68
C ASP A 121 -7.28 -2.67 22.24
N ALA A 122 -6.11 -2.50 21.64
CA ALA A 122 -5.84 -2.90 20.26
C ALA A 122 -6.05 -4.42 20.01
N ARG A 123 -5.99 -5.24 21.06
CA ARG A 123 -6.21 -6.70 20.98
C ARG A 123 -7.67 -7.07 20.70
N ASN A 124 -8.61 -6.19 21.04
CA ASN A 124 -10.05 -6.37 20.85
C ASN A 124 -10.50 -5.88 19.47
N GLY A 125 -9.71 -6.17 18.44
CA GLY A 125 -10.01 -5.80 17.06
C GLY A 125 -10.40 -6.97 16.20
N GLN A 126 -10.76 -6.65 14.98
CA GLN A 126 -11.00 -7.63 13.92
C GLN A 126 -10.58 -7.08 12.56
N TRP A 127 -10.20 -7.98 11.67
CA TRP A 127 -9.95 -7.65 10.28
C TRP A 127 -11.26 -7.38 9.55
N VAL A 128 -11.34 -6.24 8.89
CA VAL A 128 -12.47 -5.85 8.05
C VAL A 128 -11.97 -5.60 6.64
N ARG A 129 -12.59 -6.26 5.66
CA ARG A 129 -12.33 -6.03 4.25
C ARG A 129 -12.96 -4.71 3.84
N THR A 130 -12.14 -3.78 3.35
CA THR A 130 -12.61 -2.46 2.96
C THR A 130 -12.78 -2.32 1.44
N ASN A 131 -12.15 -3.18 0.64
CA ASN A 131 -12.31 -3.18 -0.81
C ASN A 131 -13.42 -4.16 -1.25
N SER A 132 -14.59 -3.62 -1.56
CA SER A 132 -15.72 -4.41 -2.09
C SER A 132 -15.53 -4.87 -3.54
N SER A 133 -14.59 -4.26 -4.27
CA SER A 133 -14.28 -4.56 -5.68
C SER A 133 -13.15 -5.59 -5.84
N ALA A 134 -12.66 -6.17 -4.74
CA ALA A 134 -11.62 -7.20 -4.80
C ALA A 134 -12.11 -8.43 -5.59
N ILE A 135 -11.28 -8.86 -6.54
CA ILE A 135 -11.62 -9.92 -7.48
C ILE A 135 -11.55 -11.29 -6.79
N LYS A 136 -12.55 -12.11 -7.04
CA LYS A 136 -12.59 -13.50 -6.62
C LYS A 136 -12.31 -14.44 -7.79
N SER A 137 -11.73 -15.59 -7.48
CA SER A 137 -11.63 -16.71 -8.42
C SER A 137 -13.03 -17.23 -8.73
N GLU A 138 -13.35 -17.39 -9.99
CA GLU A 138 -14.61 -18.02 -10.42
C GLU A 138 -14.68 -19.50 -10.02
N GLU A 139 -13.53 -20.17 -9.96
CA GLU A 139 -13.43 -21.59 -9.66
C GLU A 139 -13.55 -21.89 -8.17
N THR A 140 -12.87 -21.12 -7.32
CA THR A 140 -12.80 -21.41 -5.87
C THR A 140 -13.69 -20.49 -5.03
N GLY A 141 -14.15 -19.36 -5.56
CA GLY A 141 -14.85 -18.31 -4.83
C GLY A 141 -13.97 -17.52 -3.85
N GLU A 142 -12.67 -17.86 -3.75
CA GLU A 142 -11.71 -17.17 -2.91
C GLU A 142 -11.18 -15.91 -3.56
N TYR A 143 -10.72 -14.96 -2.76
CA TYR A 143 -10.09 -13.74 -3.29
C TYR A 143 -8.74 -14.05 -3.94
N LEU A 144 -8.51 -13.49 -5.12
CA LEU A 144 -7.24 -13.66 -5.84
C LEU A 144 -6.06 -13.00 -5.12
N SER A 145 -6.33 -11.96 -4.33
CA SER A 145 -5.32 -11.24 -3.55
C SER A 145 -5.90 -10.77 -2.23
N GLU A 146 -5.28 -11.17 -1.14
CA GLU A 146 -5.57 -10.64 0.18
C GLU A 146 -4.48 -9.67 0.60
N GLY A 147 -4.87 -8.48 1.04
CA GLY A 147 -3.96 -7.46 1.56
C GLY A 147 -4.29 -7.13 3.02
N PHE A 148 -3.27 -6.91 3.84
CA PHE A 148 -3.40 -6.59 5.25
C PHE A 148 -2.51 -5.40 5.57
N ARG A 149 -3.09 -4.33 6.12
CA ARG A 149 -2.31 -3.22 6.65
C ARG A 149 -1.98 -3.47 8.11
N ILE A 150 -0.69 -3.47 8.41
CA ILE A 150 -0.18 -3.65 9.76
C ILE A 150 0.37 -2.31 10.26
N SER A 151 -0.26 -1.76 11.30
CA SER A 151 0.11 -0.50 11.94
C SER A 151 0.76 -0.78 13.30
N VAL A 152 1.71 0.06 13.72
CA VAL A 152 2.26 0.01 15.09
C VAL A 152 1.17 0.10 16.15
N LEU A 153 0.05 0.76 15.85
CA LEU A 153 -1.09 0.91 16.77
C LEU A 153 -1.75 -0.43 17.14
N MET A 154 -1.64 -1.44 16.28
CA MET A 154 -2.11 -2.80 16.59
C MET A 154 -1.32 -3.43 17.74
N PHE A 155 -0.09 -2.98 17.94
CA PHE A 155 0.85 -3.48 18.96
C PHE A 155 0.96 -2.55 20.15
N ALA A 156 0.09 -1.57 20.31
CA ALA A 156 0.15 -0.57 21.38
C ALA A 156 0.20 -1.17 22.81
N HIS A 157 -0.26 -2.40 22.99
CA HIS A 157 -0.25 -3.14 24.28
C HIS A 157 0.76 -4.29 24.28
N ALA A 158 1.61 -4.40 23.27
CA ALA A 158 2.64 -5.43 23.23
C ALA A 158 3.77 -5.07 24.22
N PRO A 159 4.35 -6.06 24.95
CA PRO A 159 5.36 -5.79 25.97
C PRO A 159 6.67 -5.21 25.43
N TRP A 160 6.90 -5.28 24.13
CA TRP A 160 8.08 -4.70 23.46
C TRP A 160 7.84 -3.29 22.91
N VAL A 161 6.63 -2.72 23.02
CA VAL A 161 6.30 -1.37 22.56
C VAL A 161 6.24 -0.42 23.73
N ASP A 162 7.14 0.55 23.75
CA ASP A 162 7.07 1.72 24.63
C ASP A 162 6.30 2.82 23.91
N TRP A 163 5.07 3.10 24.37
CA TRP A 163 4.19 4.07 23.72
C TRP A 163 4.83 5.45 23.54
N GLN A 164 5.51 5.94 24.59
CA GLN A 164 6.14 7.25 24.50
C GLN A 164 7.27 7.27 23.50
N LYS A 165 8.20 6.32 23.61
CA LYS A 165 9.40 6.25 22.80
C LYS A 165 9.12 5.83 21.36
N ASP A 166 8.27 4.82 21.17
CA ASP A 166 8.12 4.15 19.90
C ASP A 166 6.95 4.70 19.05
N VAL A 167 6.02 5.47 19.67
CA VAL A 167 4.83 5.98 18.98
C VAL A 167 4.65 7.49 19.17
N TRP A 168 4.53 7.97 20.42
CA TRP A 168 4.15 9.36 20.68
C TRP A 168 5.24 10.38 20.31
N ILE A 169 6.48 10.16 20.74
CA ILE A 169 7.59 11.05 20.38
C ILE A 169 7.83 11.05 18.85
N PRO A 170 7.89 9.91 18.14
CA PRO A 170 7.95 9.89 16.70
C PRO A 170 6.80 10.65 16.01
N PHE A 171 5.57 10.52 16.50
CA PHE A 171 4.44 11.28 15.98
C PHE A 171 4.64 12.80 16.07
N GLN A 172 5.23 13.28 17.17
CA GLN A 172 5.49 14.72 17.39
C GLN A 172 6.70 15.26 16.63
N THR A 173 7.70 14.42 16.36
CA THR A 173 9.02 14.89 15.91
C THR A 173 9.36 14.53 14.47
N LYS A 174 8.78 13.44 13.94
CA LYS A 174 9.07 13.02 12.56
C LYS A 174 8.21 13.76 11.54
N PRO A 175 8.71 13.94 10.31
CA PRO A 175 7.87 14.42 9.21
C PRO A 175 6.61 13.56 9.07
N ARG A 176 5.46 14.18 8.87
CA ARG A 176 4.16 13.50 8.83
C ARG A 176 4.13 12.32 7.85
N GLY A 177 4.65 12.51 6.64
CA GLY A 177 4.68 11.44 5.64
C GLY A 177 5.48 10.23 6.10
N LEU A 178 6.63 10.46 6.72
CA LEU A 178 7.45 9.38 7.28
C LEU A 178 6.71 8.64 8.39
N PHE A 179 6.02 9.38 9.28
CA PHE A 179 5.24 8.74 10.34
C PHE A 179 4.09 7.91 9.79
N LEU A 180 3.34 8.44 8.82
CA LEU A 180 2.24 7.70 8.19
C LEU A 180 2.73 6.42 7.51
N ASN A 181 3.82 6.50 6.77
CA ASN A 181 4.36 5.36 6.04
C ASN A 181 4.93 4.29 6.98
N GLU A 182 5.89 4.67 7.84
CA GLU A 182 6.70 3.72 8.62
C GLU A 182 5.97 3.20 9.88
N TYR A 183 5.08 4.00 10.47
CA TYR A 183 4.42 3.64 11.72
C TYR A 183 2.97 3.20 11.51
N LEU A 184 2.25 3.85 10.61
CA LEU A 184 0.85 3.53 10.38
C LEU A 184 0.61 2.62 9.17
N GLY A 185 1.63 2.38 8.34
CA GLY A 185 1.49 1.62 7.10
C GLY A 185 0.53 2.28 6.11
N LEU A 186 0.46 3.61 6.11
CA LEU A 186 -0.39 4.40 5.23
C LEU A 186 0.44 5.06 4.14
N ALA A 187 0.03 4.92 2.90
CA ALA A 187 0.65 5.66 1.81
C ALA A 187 0.41 7.17 1.96
N TYR A 188 1.45 7.97 1.74
CA TYR A 188 1.36 9.41 1.84
C TYR A 188 2.13 10.09 0.71
N ASP A 189 1.43 10.86 -0.09
CA ASP A 189 2.02 11.72 -1.11
C ASP A 189 2.28 13.11 -0.53
N ALA A 190 3.49 13.33 -0.03
CA ALA A 190 3.92 14.61 0.49
C ALA A 190 4.12 15.61 -0.64
N GLY A 191 3.05 16.23 -1.12
CA GLY A 191 3.15 17.46 -1.92
C GLY A 191 3.93 17.37 -3.25
N VAL A 192 4.17 16.16 -3.77
CA VAL A 192 4.74 15.99 -5.11
C VAL A 192 3.68 16.20 -6.19
N ALA A 193 2.42 15.99 -5.85
CA ALA A 193 1.31 16.42 -6.67
C ALA A 193 0.72 17.69 -6.04
N PRO A 194 0.82 18.85 -6.69
CA PRO A 194 0.21 20.09 -6.20
C PRO A 194 -1.32 19.99 -6.12
N ILE A 195 -1.89 18.95 -6.69
CA ILE A 195 -3.33 18.67 -6.69
C ILE A 195 -3.53 17.18 -6.40
N THR A 196 -4.35 16.85 -5.41
CA THR A 196 -4.72 15.47 -5.06
C THR A 196 -5.77 14.91 -6.01
N GLU A 197 -5.84 13.58 -6.15
CA GLU A 197 -6.89 12.91 -6.92
C GLU A 197 -8.30 13.29 -6.42
N ALA A 198 -8.47 13.48 -5.10
CA ALA A 198 -9.74 13.91 -4.52
C ALA A 198 -10.14 15.32 -4.96
N GLU A 199 -9.18 16.24 -5.05
CA GLU A 199 -9.40 17.60 -5.56
C GLU A 199 -9.72 17.57 -7.05
N ILE A 200 -9.04 16.74 -7.86
CA ILE A 200 -9.37 16.55 -9.27
C ILE A 200 -10.80 16.02 -9.40
N LYS A 201 -11.15 14.97 -8.66
CA LYS A 201 -12.50 14.40 -8.69
C LYS A 201 -13.58 15.39 -8.23
N ALA A 202 -13.29 16.24 -7.25
CA ALA A 202 -14.20 17.29 -6.80
C ALA A 202 -14.44 18.35 -7.88
N CYS A 203 -13.46 18.58 -8.76
CA CYS A 203 -13.61 19.48 -9.91
C CYS A 203 -14.34 18.84 -11.10
N CYS A 204 -14.47 17.50 -11.13
CA CYS A 204 -15.17 16.81 -12.20
C CYS A 204 -16.68 16.91 -12.00
N THR A 205 -17.33 17.78 -12.76
CA THR A 205 -18.78 18.01 -12.69
C THR A 205 -19.62 16.93 -13.40
N GLY A 206 -18.98 15.92 -14.00
CA GLY A 206 -19.66 14.83 -14.73
C GLY A 206 -20.30 15.24 -16.06
N GLY A 207 -20.09 16.48 -16.49
CA GLY A 207 -20.56 16.95 -17.79
C GLY A 207 -19.69 16.44 -18.95
N PRO A 208 -20.23 16.36 -20.17
CA PRO A 208 -19.43 15.99 -21.33
C PRO A 208 -18.32 17.02 -21.59
N MET A 209 -17.19 16.53 -22.11
CA MET A 209 -16.11 17.41 -22.56
C MET A 209 -16.63 18.40 -23.61
N ARG A 210 -16.46 19.70 -23.36
CA ARG A 210 -16.88 20.73 -24.28
C ARG A 210 -15.85 20.89 -25.39
N GLN A 211 -16.27 20.74 -26.61
CA GLN A 211 -15.42 20.94 -27.81
C GLN A 211 -15.32 22.40 -28.20
N GLU A 212 -16.33 23.22 -27.81
CA GLU A 212 -16.33 24.66 -28.07
C GLU A 212 -16.65 25.45 -26.79
N PRO A 213 -16.00 26.62 -26.58
CA PRO A 213 -16.32 27.48 -25.45
C PRO A 213 -17.71 28.09 -25.59
N ASP A 214 -18.54 27.92 -24.56
CA ASP A 214 -19.82 28.62 -24.51
C ASP A 214 -19.64 30.14 -24.20
N ASN A 215 -20.71 30.90 -24.33
CA ASN A 215 -20.67 32.35 -24.13
C ASN A 215 -20.32 32.76 -22.67
N ALA A 216 -20.56 31.89 -21.70
CA ALA A 216 -20.25 32.16 -20.31
C ALA A 216 -18.72 32.04 -20.06
N VAL A 217 -18.01 31.17 -20.81
CA VAL A 217 -16.56 30.96 -20.67
C VAL A 217 -15.76 32.01 -21.45
N LYS A 218 -16.32 32.60 -22.51
CA LYS A 218 -15.65 33.63 -23.34
C LYS A 218 -15.27 34.91 -22.60
N SER A 219 -15.89 35.20 -21.46
CA SER A 219 -15.57 36.35 -20.62
C SER A 219 -14.45 36.13 -19.62
N TYR A 220 -13.92 34.91 -19.49
CA TYR A 220 -12.83 34.57 -18.58
C TYR A 220 -11.51 34.28 -19.31
N PRO A 221 -10.35 34.57 -18.68
CA PRO A 221 -9.06 34.18 -19.24
C PRO A 221 -9.02 32.65 -19.42
N THR A 222 -8.66 32.23 -20.63
CA THR A 222 -8.53 30.80 -20.96
C THR A 222 -7.06 30.44 -20.98
N PHE A 223 -6.70 29.34 -20.34
CA PHE A 223 -5.33 28.82 -20.28
C PHE A 223 -5.28 27.50 -21.05
N LEU A 224 -4.29 27.35 -21.90
CA LEU A 224 -3.98 26.10 -22.59
C LEU A 224 -2.78 25.43 -21.90
N GLY A 225 -2.99 24.23 -21.39
CA GLY A 225 -1.90 23.37 -20.92
C GLY A 225 -1.56 22.36 -22.01
N ILE A 226 -0.28 22.30 -22.41
CA ILE A 226 0.21 21.30 -23.36
C ILE A 226 1.28 20.48 -22.66
N ASP A 227 1.07 19.16 -22.62
CA ASP A 227 2.09 18.20 -22.19
C ASP A 227 2.73 17.57 -23.43
N TRP A 228 4.02 17.84 -23.61
CA TRP A 228 4.80 17.31 -24.74
C TRP A 228 5.51 16.04 -24.28
N GLY A 229 5.00 14.90 -24.69
CA GLY A 229 5.72 13.65 -24.52
C GLY A 229 6.93 13.55 -25.47
N PRO A 230 8.03 12.87 -25.08
CA PRO A 230 9.16 12.61 -25.95
C PRO A 230 8.74 11.75 -27.16
N ILE A 231 9.19 12.13 -28.34
CA ILE A 231 8.78 11.58 -29.66
C ILE A 231 8.99 10.05 -29.79
N ASN A 232 9.74 9.42 -28.88
CA ASN A 232 10.15 8.01 -28.98
C ASN A 232 9.69 7.14 -27.80
N SER A 233 8.70 7.51 -27.00
CA SER A 233 8.16 6.62 -25.96
C SER A 233 6.83 6.05 -26.42
N GLU A 234 6.70 4.74 -26.45
CA GLU A 234 5.45 4.03 -26.81
C GLU A 234 4.25 4.38 -25.90
N ASN A 235 4.49 5.11 -24.80
CA ASN A 235 3.48 5.49 -23.81
C ASN A 235 3.33 7.02 -23.66
N SER A 236 3.82 7.82 -24.58
CA SER A 236 3.70 9.28 -24.51
C SER A 236 2.59 9.77 -25.44
N HIS A 237 1.61 10.43 -24.87
CA HIS A 237 0.52 11.07 -25.59
C HIS A 237 0.59 12.57 -25.36
N THR A 238 0.44 13.35 -26.44
CA THR A 238 0.21 14.80 -26.33
C THR A 238 -1.27 15.02 -26.02
N VAL A 239 -1.56 15.65 -24.89
CA VAL A 239 -2.93 16.07 -24.50
C VAL A 239 -3.00 17.58 -24.69
N MET A 240 -3.91 18.03 -25.54
CA MET A 240 -4.23 19.45 -25.74
C MET A 240 -5.55 19.81 -25.08
#